data_2069c7509fd134ee1d7ecea366d79ede
#
_entry.id   2069c7509fd134ee1d7ecea366d79ede
#
_cell.length_a   1.000
_cell.length_b   1.000
_cell.length_c   1.000
_cell.angle_alpha   90.00
_cell.angle_beta   90.00
_cell.angle_gamma   90.00
#
_symmetry.space_group_name_H-M   'P 1'
#
loop_
_entity.id
_entity.type
_entity.pdbx_description
1 polymer ?
#
loop_
_entity_poly.entity_id
_entity_poly.type
_entity_poly.pdbx_seq_one_letter_code
_entity_poly.pdbx_strand_id
1 'polypeptide(L)'
;FEGGLAKITFVVRDCGAKIALTTRGFLRSYQLLLAKRRISSLWQSAPALPKLEWVTTDDVRGQATNAFRNRTHPTLFLQYTSGSTSDPKGVIVTQENLVHNAHATLTHIPVCVSWLPQYHDMGLIGYYLFPLVMGGSVHGFSPLNFLKRPALWLQTISNVRSTITSSPNFGFEYCLNEEKLPESELEGLDLSSLQFMMNAAEPVRAET
;
A
#
# COMPACT_ATOMS: atom_id res chain seq x y z
N PHE A 1 2.24 -14.66 11.57
CA PHE A 1 3.46 -14.76 10.72
C PHE A 1 3.43 -16.02 9.84
N GLU A 2 2.96 -17.16 10.37
CA GLU A 2 2.93 -18.45 9.62
C GLU A 2 1.98 -18.43 8.42
N GLY A 3 0.80 -17.87 8.57
CA GLY A 3 -0.13 -17.69 7.46
C GLY A 3 0.41 -16.78 6.34
N GLY A 4 1.24 -15.80 6.68
CA GLY A 4 1.91 -14.94 5.71
C GLY A 4 2.96 -15.67 4.88
N LEU A 5 3.73 -16.57 5.50
CA LEU A 5 4.74 -17.36 4.80
C LEU A 5 4.14 -18.36 3.82
N ALA A 6 3.04 -19.00 4.19
CA ALA A 6 2.31 -19.90 3.30
C ALA A 6 1.78 -19.16 2.06
N LYS A 7 1.20 -17.98 2.26
CA LYS A 7 0.74 -17.12 1.15
C LYS A 7 1.88 -16.70 0.23
N ILE A 8 3.02 -16.24 0.78
CA ILE A 8 4.19 -15.87 -0.02
C ILE A 8 4.69 -17.08 -0.84
N THR A 9 4.76 -18.26 -0.22
CA THR A 9 5.20 -19.48 -0.91
C THR A 9 4.27 -19.84 -2.06
N PHE A 10 2.96 -19.72 -1.85
CA PHE A 10 1.97 -19.92 -2.90
C PHE A 10 2.17 -18.94 -4.05
N VAL A 11 2.18 -17.63 -3.75
CA VAL A 11 2.34 -16.56 -4.75
C VAL A 11 3.61 -16.75 -5.58
N VAL A 12 4.75 -17.04 -4.93
CA VAL A 12 6.03 -17.25 -5.62
C VAL A 12 5.97 -18.44 -6.58
N ARG A 13 5.32 -19.52 -6.21
CA ARG A 13 5.16 -20.70 -7.04
C ARG A 13 4.23 -20.43 -8.23
N ASP A 14 3.13 -19.74 -7.96
CA ASP A 14 2.10 -19.44 -8.96
C ASP A 14 2.63 -18.48 -10.05
N CYS A 15 3.28 -17.39 -9.67
CA CYS A 15 3.81 -16.39 -10.61
C CYS A 15 5.24 -16.66 -11.09
N GLY A 16 5.92 -17.67 -10.55
CA GLY A 16 7.30 -17.98 -10.90
C GLY A 16 8.32 -16.92 -10.52
N ALA A 17 8.04 -16.11 -9.49
CA ALA A 17 8.94 -15.06 -9.01
C ALA A 17 10.31 -15.63 -8.64
N LYS A 18 11.37 -14.92 -9.02
CA LYS A 18 12.76 -15.27 -8.71
C LYS A 18 13.41 -14.30 -7.73
N ILE A 19 12.93 -13.06 -7.70
CA ILE A 19 13.47 -11.96 -6.91
C ILE A 19 12.38 -11.45 -5.98
N ALA A 20 12.74 -11.14 -4.73
CA ALA A 20 11.90 -10.44 -3.79
C ALA A 20 12.57 -9.13 -3.36
N LEU A 21 11.86 -8.01 -3.54
CA LEU A 21 12.29 -6.71 -3.04
C LEU A 21 11.77 -6.53 -1.61
N THR A 22 12.64 -6.06 -0.71
CA THR A 22 12.27 -5.87 0.69
C THR A 22 13.13 -4.79 1.35
N THR A 23 12.82 -4.47 2.61
CA THR A 23 13.67 -3.62 3.44
C THR A 23 14.68 -4.47 4.22
N ARG A 24 15.83 -3.86 4.56
CA ARG A 24 16.85 -4.50 5.39
C ARG A 24 16.30 -4.90 6.77
N GLY A 25 15.42 -4.08 7.34
CA GLY A 25 14.76 -4.36 8.61
C GLY A 25 13.93 -5.64 8.56
N PHE A 26 13.13 -5.80 7.51
CA PHE A 26 12.33 -7.02 7.31
C PHE A 26 13.24 -8.25 7.13
N LEU A 27 14.26 -8.15 6.29
CA LEU A 27 15.18 -9.28 6.03
C LEU A 27 15.89 -9.74 7.30
N ARG A 28 16.35 -8.81 8.15
CA ARG A 28 16.94 -9.13 9.45
C ARG A 28 15.95 -9.83 10.38
N SER A 29 14.73 -9.30 10.50
CA SER A 29 13.68 -9.91 11.33
C SER A 29 13.34 -11.33 10.86
N TYR A 30 13.28 -11.51 9.54
CA TYR A 30 13.05 -12.80 8.93
C TYR A 30 14.20 -13.79 9.21
N GLN A 31 15.46 -13.38 9.07
CA GLN A 31 16.64 -14.20 9.37
C GLN A 31 16.69 -14.61 10.85
N LEU A 32 16.36 -13.67 11.77
CA LEU A 32 16.27 -13.97 13.20
C LEU A 32 15.16 -14.99 13.50
N LEU A 33 14.03 -14.90 12.82
CA LEU A 33 12.94 -15.88 12.95
C LEU A 33 13.40 -17.27 12.50
N LEU A 34 14.08 -17.35 11.36
CA LEU A 34 14.63 -18.62 10.86
C LEU A 34 15.66 -19.23 11.82
N ALA A 35 16.53 -18.38 12.38
CA ALA A 35 17.53 -18.83 13.36
C ALA A 35 16.84 -19.38 14.63
N LYS A 36 15.85 -18.65 15.16
CA LYS A 36 15.06 -19.13 16.32
C LYS A 36 14.35 -20.45 16.03
N ARG A 37 13.78 -20.61 14.84
CA ARG A 37 13.11 -21.85 14.42
C ARG A 37 14.09 -23.02 14.26
N ARG A 38 15.29 -22.79 13.73
CA ARG A 38 16.34 -23.84 13.66
C ARG A 38 16.72 -24.37 15.04
N ILE A 39 16.71 -23.52 16.05
CA ILE A 39 16.99 -23.91 17.45
C ILE A 39 15.80 -24.67 18.07
N SER A 40 14.57 -24.26 17.76
CA SER A 40 13.36 -24.91 18.30
C SER A 40 12.89 -26.13 17.49
N SER A 41 13.31 -26.26 16.23
CA SER A 41 12.84 -27.28 15.29
C SER A 41 13.69 -28.55 15.26
N LEU A 42 14.38 -28.86 16.31
CA LEU A 42 14.83 -30.26 16.54
C LEU A 42 13.66 -31.26 16.46
N TRP A 43 12.38 -30.76 16.38
CA TRP A 43 11.17 -31.58 16.46
C TRP A 43 10.05 -31.27 15.45
N GLN A 44 10.16 -30.26 14.60
CA GLN A 44 9.10 -29.99 13.59
C GLN A 44 9.69 -29.37 12.30
N SER A 45 9.30 -29.94 11.15
CA SER A 45 9.64 -29.43 9.81
C SER A 45 8.96 -28.07 9.56
N ALA A 46 9.71 -26.99 9.65
CA ALA A 46 9.21 -25.67 9.28
C ALA A 46 9.05 -25.57 7.75
N PRO A 47 7.97 -24.96 7.23
CA PRO A 47 7.84 -24.73 5.80
C PRO A 47 9.00 -23.87 5.30
N ALA A 48 9.78 -24.43 4.38
CA ALA A 48 10.87 -23.69 3.74
C ALA A 48 10.27 -22.64 2.80
N LEU A 49 10.75 -21.38 2.91
CA LEU A 49 10.47 -20.41 1.88
C LEU A 49 11.03 -20.85 0.53
N PRO A 50 10.36 -20.51 -0.57
CA PRO A 50 10.91 -20.76 -1.88
C PRO A 50 12.26 -20.06 -2.03
N LYS A 51 13.15 -20.63 -2.84
CA LYS A 51 14.44 -20.02 -3.15
C LYS A 51 14.21 -18.73 -3.93
N LEU A 52 14.34 -17.59 -3.27
CA LEU A 52 14.24 -16.25 -3.83
C LEU A 52 15.56 -15.51 -3.64
N GLU A 53 15.93 -14.72 -4.61
CA GLU A 53 16.95 -13.69 -4.44
C GLU A 53 16.32 -12.50 -3.71
N TRP A 54 16.80 -12.20 -2.52
CA TRP A 54 16.32 -11.10 -1.70
C TRP A 54 17.16 -9.85 -1.94
N VAL A 55 16.54 -8.80 -2.48
CA VAL A 55 17.18 -7.52 -2.75
C VAL A 55 16.62 -6.48 -1.78
N THR A 56 17.51 -5.83 -1.02
CA THR A 56 17.12 -4.74 -0.11
C THR A 56 17.07 -3.42 -0.84
N THR A 57 15.96 -2.70 -0.70
CA THR A 57 15.75 -1.40 -1.36
C THR A 57 16.43 -0.23 -0.63
N ASP A 58 16.80 -0.42 0.64
CA ASP A 58 17.44 0.61 1.48
C ASP A 58 18.81 1.07 0.94
N ASP A 59 19.49 0.23 0.15
CA ASP A 59 20.84 0.47 -0.34
C ASP A 59 20.89 0.78 -1.84
N VAL A 60 19.75 0.92 -2.49
CA VAL A 60 19.69 1.23 -3.92
C VAL A 60 20.17 2.66 -4.14
N ARG A 61 21.49 2.79 -4.37
CA ARG A 61 22.12 4.02 -4.83
C ARG A 61 22.28 3.94 -6.34
N GLY A 62 21.17 4.17 -7.07
CA GLY A 62 21.21 4.21 -8.53
C GLY A 62 21.58 5.60 -9.04
N GLN A 63 22.52 5.69 -9.98
CA GLN A 63 22.55 6.83 -10.87
C GLN A 63 21.38 6.67 -11.85
N ALA A 64 20.62 7.75 -12.06
CA ALA A 64 19.58 7.75 -13.09
C ALA A 64 20.25 7.42 -14.43
N THR A 65 19.91 6.28 -15.01
CA THR A 65 20.35 5.96 -16.36
C THR A 65 19.30 6.46 -17.32
N ASN A 66 19.72 7.20 -18.37
CA ASN A 66 18.84 7.64 -19.46
C ASN A 66 18.34 6.46 -20.34
N ALA A 67 18.61 5.23 -19.92
CA ALA A 67 18.23 4.03 -20.64
C ALA A 67 16.83 3.53 -20.24
N PHE A 68 15.84 4.44 -20.23
CA PHE A 68 14.43 4.00 -20.16
C PHE A 68 14.08 3.39 -21.52
N ARG A 69 14.17 2.06 -21.60
CA ARG A 69 13.65 1.33 -22.75
C ARG A 69 12.17 1.07 -22.50
N ASN A 70 11.33 1.78 -23.22
CA ASN A 70 9.88 1.53 -23.22
C ASN A 70 9.64 0.10 -23.77
N ARG A 71 9.58 -0.88 -22.88
CA ARG A 71 9.19 -2.24 -23.22
C ARG A 71 7.72 -2.37 -22.84
N THR A 72 6.86 -2.32 -23.83
CA THR A 72 5.44 -2.64 -23.64
C THR A 72 5.33 -4.13 -23.35
N HIS A 73 4.96 -4.46 -22.12
CA HIS A 73 4.55 -5.81 -21.75
C HIS A 73 3.02 -5.80 -21.56
N PRO A 74 2.28 -6.80 -22.08
CA PRO A 74 0.83 -6.82 -21.94
C PRO A 74 0.37 -6.85 -20.48
N THR A 75 1.10 -7.54 -19.61
CA THR A 75 0.85 -7.56 -18.17
C THR A 75 1.72 -6.50 -17.48
N LEU A 76 1.10 -5.61 -16.74
CA LEU A 76 1.81 -4.61 -15.93
C LEU A 76 2.27 -5.22 -14.60
N PHE A 77 1.34 -5.84 -13.88
CA PHE A 77 1.62 -6.60 -12.66
C PHE A 77 0.49 -7.60 -12.36
N LEU A 78 0.74 -8.47 -11.39
CA LEU A 78 -0.25 -9.38 -10.80
C LEU A 78 -0.66 -8.85 -9.43
N GLN A 79 -1.95 -8.57 -9.25
CA GLN A 79 -2.51 -8.21 -7.97
C GLN A 79 -3.13 -9.44 -7.31
N TYR A 80 -2.47 -9.96 -6.27
CA TYR A 80 -3.00 -11.11 -5.55
C TYR A 80 -4.08 -10.69 -4.55
N THR A 81 -5.26 -11.32 -4.67
CA THR A 81 -6.37 -11.10 -3.74
C THR A 81 -6.12 -11.80 -2.41
N SER A 82 -6.59 -11.22 -1.31
CA SER A 82 -6.42 -11.78 0.03
C SER A 82 -7.30 -13.00 0.32
N GLY A 83 -8.19 -13.41 -0.61
CA GLY A 83 -9.12 -14.53 -0.57
C GLY A 83 -9.41 -15.08 0.83
N SER A 84 -10.63 -14.94 1.31
CA SER A 84 -11.01 -15.40 2.68
C SER A 84 -11.14 -16.91 2.81
N THR A 85 -11.29 -17.64 1.69
CA THR A 85 -11.68 -19.07 1.69
C THR A 85 -10.94 -19.95 0.69
N SER A 86 -10.02 -19.40 -0.12
CA SER A 86 -9.29 -20.14 -1.15
C SER A 86 -7.87 -19.59 -1.32
N ASP A 87 -7.07 -20.33 -2.08
CA ASP A 87 -5.73 -19.87 -2.48
C ASP A 87 -5.78 -18.48 -3.13
N PRO A 88 -4.79 -17.63 -2.87
CA PRO A 88 -4.71 -16.30 -3.48
C PRO A 88 -4.77 -16.38 -5.01
N LYS A 89 -5.57 -15.51 -5.65
CA LYS A 89 -5.66 -15.44 -7.11
C LYS A 89 -4.90 -14.23 -7.62
N GLY A 90 -3.97 -14.43 -8.55
CA GLY A 90 -3.23 -13.37 -9.22
C GLY A 90 -4.06 -12.74 -10.34
N VAL A 91 -4.69 -11.60 -10.06
CA VAL A 91 -5.42 -10.83 -11.07
C VAL A 91 -4.41 -10.16 -12.01
N ILE A 92 -4.54 -10.42 -13.31
CA ILE A 92 -3.68 -9.80 -14.32
C ILE A 92 -4.14 -8.37 -14.54
N VAL A 93 -3.28 -7.41 -14.21
CA VAL A 93 -3.52 -5.99 -14.48
C VAL A 93 -2.65 -5.56 -15.65
N THR A 94 -3.28 -5.05 -16.70
CA THR A 94 -2.59 -4.52 -17.88
C THR A 94 -2.40 -3.01 -17.77
N GLN A 95 -1.51 -2.45 -18.58
CA GLN A 95 -1.34 -1.00 -18.68
C GLN A 95 -2.65 -0.33 -19.14
N GLU A 96 -3.35 -0.96 -20.07
CA GLU A 96 -4.63 -0.47 -20.57
C GLU A 96 -5.71 -0.44 -19.47
N ASN A 97 -5.80 -1.50 -18.64
CA ASN A 97 -6.72 -1.51 -17.50
C ASN A 97 -6.44 -0.35 -16.55
N LEU A 98 -5.15 -0.13 -16.22
CA LEU A 98 -4.76 0.94 -15.31
C LEU A 98 -5.11 2.32 -15.87
N VAL A 99 -4.73 2.59 -17.11
CA VAL A 99 -4.96 3.89 -17.77
C VAL A 99 -6.46 4.16 -17.93
N HIS A 100 -7.22 3.17 -18.41
CA HIS A 100 -8.67 3.30 -18.56
C HIS A 100 -9.36 3.59 -17.22
N ASN A 101 -9.01 2.84 -16.19
CA ASN A 101 -9.62 2.99 -14.86
C ASN A 101 -9.23 4.32 -14.21
N ALA A 102 -7.96 4.77 -14.37
CA ALA A 102 -7.53 6.08 -13.88
C ALA A 102 -8.34 7.22 -14.51
N HIS A 103 -8.51 7.23 -15.84
CA HIS A 103 -9.31 8.24 -16.52
C HIS A 103 -10.80 8.14 -16.23
N ALA A 104 -11.35 6.96 -15.97
CA ALA A 104 -12.75 6.80 -15.57
C ALA A 104 -13.01 7.29 -14.14
N THR A 105 -11.99 7.25 -13.27
CA THR A 105 -12.12 7.63 -11.86
C THR A 105 -11.75 9.08 -11.60
N LEU A 106 -10.74 9.60 -12.30
CA LEU A 106 -10.17 10.92 -12.07
C LEU A 106 -10.41 11.83 -13.27
N THR A 107 -11.11 12.92 -13.06
CA THR A 107 -11.44 13.90 -14.12
C THR A 107 -10.42 15.05 -14.21
N HIS A 108 -9.57 15.21 -13.18
CA HIS A 108 -8.59 16.30 -13.08
C HIS A 108 -7.24 15.75 -12.62
N ILE A 109 -6.18 16.54 -12.77
CA ILE A 109 -4.86 16.23 -12.22
C ILE A 109 -4.95 16.24 -10.69
N PRO A 110 -4.78 15.09 -10.01
CA PRO A 110 -5.04 15.00 -8.59
C PRO A 110 -3.84 15.43 -7.75
N VAL A 111 -4.12 16.09 -6.63
CA VAL A 111 -3.22 16.20 -5.48
C VAL A 111 -3.76 15.29 -4.40
N CYS A 112 -3.10 14.18 -4.18
CA CYS A 112 -3.58 13.13 -3.28
C CYS A 112 -2.86 13.16 -1.94
N VAL A 113 -3.63 12.93 -0.87
CA VAL A 113 -3.09 12.60 0.45
C VAL A 113 -3.60 11.22 0.84
N SER A 114 -2.69 10.33 1.25
CA SER A 114 -3.05 8.97 1.63
C SER A 114 -2.17 8.41 2.74
N TRP A 115 -2.79 7.78 3.72
CA TRP A 115 -2.14 6.96 4.72
C TRP A 115 -2.36 5.45 4.47
N LEU A 116 -3.07 5.11 3.39
CA LEU A 116 -3.38 3.73 3.05
C LEU A 116 -2.12 2.94 2.71
N PRO A 117 -2.08 1.65 3.08
CA PRO A 117 -0.90 0.82 2.83
C PRO A 117 -0.70 0.59 1.33
N GLN A 118 0.55 0.75 0.88
CA GLN A 118 0.94 0.54 -0.53
C GLN A 118 0.86 -0.92 -0.99
N TYR A 119 0.73 -1.85 -0.07
CA TYR A 119 0.56 -3.28 -0.37
C TYR A 119 -0.92 -3.70 -0.51
N HIS A 120 -1.83 -2.75 -0.41
CA HIS A 120 -3.27 -2.94 -0.67
C HIS A 120 -3.65 -2.21 -1.95
N ASP A 121 -4.58 -2.76 -2.73
CA ASP A 121 -5.01 -2.21 -4.03
C ASP A 121 -5.50 -0.76 -3.93
N MET A 122 -6.33 -0.44 -2.94
CA MET A 122 -6.83 0.93 -2.73
C MET A 122 -5.68 1.92 -2.52
N GLY A 123 -4.64 1.55 -1.76
CA GLY A 123 -3.45 2.39 -1.59
C GLY A 123 -2.59 2.41 -2.85
N LEU A 124 -2.18 1.25 -3.36
CA LEU A 124 -1.28 1.16 -4.51
C LEU A 124 -1.90 1.75 -5.78
N ILE A 125 -3.08 1.26 -6.17
CA ILE A 125 -3.68 1.63 -7.44
C ILE A 125 -4.28 3.03 -7.35
N GLY A 126 -5.12 3.30 -6.35
CA GLY A 126 -5.84 4.56 -6.22
C GLY A 126 -4.95 5.76 -5.91
N TYR A 127 -3.91 5.58 -5.08
CA TYR A 127 -3.13 6.70 -4.56
C TYR A 127 -1.68 6.79 -5.05
N TYR A 128 -1.15 5.76 -5.71
CA TYR A 128 0.18 5.84 -6.31
C TYR A 128 0.13 5.73 -7.82
N LEU A 129 -0.56 4.73 -8.35
CA LEU A 129 -0.56 4.50 -9.79
C LEU A 129 -1.50 5.44 -10.56
N PHE A 130 -2.71 5.70 -10.07
CA PHE A 130 -3.64 6.61 -10.74
C PHE A 130 -3.09 8.05 -10.81
N PRO A 131 -2.62 8.67 -9.73
CA PRO A 131 -2.01 9.99 -9.82
C PRO A 131 -0.80 10.02 -10.75
N LEU A 132 0.03 8.96 -10.76
CA LEU A 132 1.16 8.85 -11.68
C LEU A 132 0.70 8.88 -13.14
N VAL A 133 -0.34 8.11 -13.49
CA VAL A 133 -0.92 8.09 -14.85
C VAL A 133 -1.48 9.46 -15.24
N MET A 134 -2.13 10.14 -14.30
CA MET A 134 -2.77 11.43 -14.53
C MET A 134 -1.83 12.64 -14.43
N GLY A 135 -0.54 12.43 -14.13
CA GLY A 135 0.43 13.52 -13.95
C GLY A 135 0.22 14.29 -12.64
N GLY A 136 -0.42 13.70 -11.65
CA GLY A 136 -0.69 14.27 -10.34
C GLY A 136 0.43 14.05 -9.34
N SER A 137 0.15 14.37 -8.08
CA SER A 137 1.06 14.20 -6.95
C SER A 137 0.45 13.39 -5.82
N VAL A 138 1.32 12.73 -5.04
CA VAL A 138 0.92 11.94 -3.87
C VAL A 138 1.75 12.35 -2.66
N HIS A 139 1.07 12.67 -1.57
CA HIS A 139 1.65 12.92 -0.26
C HIS A 139 1.24 11.77 0.65
N GLY A 140 2.11 10.77 0.76
CA GLY A 140 1.84 9.52 1.46
C GLY A 140 2.62 9.40 2.77
N PHE A 141 2.00 8.77 3.77
CA PHE A 141 2.66 8.38 5.01
C PHE A 141 2.13 7.01 5.49
N SER A 142 2.81 6.43 6.47
CA SER A 142 2.45 5.07 6.88
C SER A 142 1.15 5.01 7.68
N PRO A 143 0.39 3.89 7.60
CA PRO A 143 -0.77 3.67 8.47
C PRO A 143 -0.46 3.82 9.96
N LEU A 144 0.74 3.44 10.37
CA LEU A 144 1.18 3.59 11.77
C LEU A 144 1.30 5.05 12.20
N ASN A 145 1.68 5.95 11.28
CA ASN A 145 1.74 7.38 11.58
C ASN A 145 0.33 7.96 11.74
N PHE A 146 -0.61 7.53 10.90
CA PHE A 146 -2.02 7.88 11.05
C PHE A 146 -2.57 7.41 12.40
N LEU A 147 -2.37 6.15 12.76
CA LEU A 147 -2.87 5.59 14.03
C LEU A 147 -2.26 6.28 15.27
N LYS A 148 -1.01 6.74 15.18
CA LYS A 148 -0.37 7.49 16.27
C LYS A 148 -0.87 8.93 16.37
N ARG A 149 -1.16 9.56 15.23
CA ARG A 149 -1.54 10.97 15.14
C ARG A 149 -2.47 11.20 13.95
N PRO A 150 -3.78 11.00 14.10
CA PRO A 150 -4.75 11.16 13.01
C PRO A 150 -4.79 12.60 12.46
N ALA A 151 -4.50 13.61 13.28
CA ALA A 151 -4.36 15.00 12.83
C ALA A 151 -3.39 15.18 11.67
N LEU A 152 -2.35 14.33 11.57
CA LEU A 152 -1.40 14.36 10.46
C LEU A 152 -2.10 14.24 9.10
N TRP A 153 -3.16 13.47 9.01
CA TRP A 153 -3.93 13.31 7.79
C TRP A 153 -4.57 14.63 7.36
N LEU A 154 -5.34 15.26 8.25
CA LEU A 154 -6.05 16.51 7.97
C LEU A 154 -5.08 17.69 7.77
N GLN A 155 -4.03 17.76 8.59
CA GLN A 155 -2.97 18.77 8.45
C GLN A 155 -2.25 18.64 7.11
N THR A 156 -1.95 17.41 6.66
CA THR A 156 -1.34 17.20 5.35
C THR A 156 -2.28 17.64 4.24
N ILE A 157 -3.58 17.28 4.30
CA ILE A 157 -4.59 17.71 3.34
C ILE A 157 -4.62 19.24 3.22
N SER A 158 -4.70 19.94 4.36
CA SER A 158 -4.71 21.38 4.44
C SER A 158 -3.45 22.00 3.84
N ASN A 159 -2.27 21.52 4.25
CA ASN A 159 -0.98 22.08 3.85
C ASN A 159 -0.69 21.95 2.36
N VAL A 160 -1.01 20.81 1.75
CA VAL A 160 -0.73 20.56 0.33
C VAL A 160 -1.90 20.92 -0.57
N ARG A 161 -3.01 21.39 0.01
CA ARG A 161 -4.28 21.66 -0.69
C ARG A 161 -4.75 20.45 -1.50
N SER A 162 -4.83 19.31 -0.82
CA SER A 162 -5.23 18.04 -1.44
C SER A 162 -6.62 18.17 -2.08
N THR A 163 -6.75 17.57 -3.27
CA THR A 163 -8.03 17.51 -3.98
C THR A 163 -8.76 16.20 -3.75
N ILE A 164 -8.01 15.14 -3.40
CA ILE A 164 -8.54 13.77 -3.26
C ILE A 164 -7.93 13.08 -2.07
N THR A 165 -8.79 12.45 -1.27
CA THR A 165 -8.39 11.53 -0.21
C THR A 165 -9.43 10.43 -0.03
N SER A 166 -9.06 9.34 0.64
CA SER A 166 -10.00 8.30 1.06
C SER A 166 -9.55 7.58 2.30
N SER A 167 -10.49 6.91 2.92
CA SER A 167 -10.28 6.07 4.07
C SER A 167 -11.32 4.96 4.11
N PRO A 168 -11.01 3.80 4.71
CA PRO A 168 -12.03 2.92 5.24
C PRO A 168 -12.83 3.61 6.35
N ASN A 169 -14.02 3.11 6.63
CA ASN A 169 -14.93 3.71 7.60
C ASN A 169 -14.30 3.91 8.97
N PHE A 170 -13.53 2.92 9.44
CA PHE A 170 -12.84 3.03 10.74
C PHE A 170 -11.92 4.24 10.84
N GLY A 171 -11.31 4.67 9.73
CA GLY A 171 -10.40 5.82 9.74
C GLY A 171 -11.12 7.14 9.96
N PHE A 172 -12.35 7.28 9.45
CA PHE A 172 -13.22 8.41 9.77
C PHE A 172 -13.66 8.36 11.23
N GLU A 173 -14.17 7.20 11.70
CA GLU A 173 -14.51 7.01 13.11
C GLU A 173 -13.35 7.31 14.05
N TYR A 174 -12.12 6.96 13.64
CA TYR A 174 -10.92 7.23 14.41
C TYR A 174 -10.64 8.74 14.55
N CYS A 175 -10.97 9.52 13.52
CA CYS A 175 -10.87 10.98 13.54
C CYS A 175 -12.02 11.65 14.32
N LEU A 176 -13.14 10.98 14.54
CA LEU A 176 -14.24 11.48 15.38
C LEU A 176 -13.98 11.27 16.89
N ASN A 177 -12.97 10.51 17.24
CA ASN A 177 -12.62 10.26 18.63
C ASN A 177 -11.79 11.42 19.18
N GLU A 178 -12.35 12.22 20.08
CA GLU A 178 -11.71 13.40 20.69
C GLU A 178 -10.42 13.08 21.45
N GLU A 179 -10.28 11.87 22.03
CA GLU A 179 -9.04 11.43 22.66
C GLU A 179 -7.90 11.23 21.64
N LYS A 180 -8.23 10.93 20.38
CA LYS A 180 -7.28 10.70 19.31
C LYS A 180 -7.02 11.94 18.47
N LEU A 181 -8.04 12.77 18.32
CA LEU A 181 -8.00 14.00 17.53
C LEU A 181 -8.71 15.12 18.32
N PRO A 182 -8.03 15.77 19.27
CA PRO A 182 -8.58 16.88 20.01
C PRO A 182 -8.85 18.08 19.09
N GLU A 183 -9.89 18.85 19.41
CA GLU A 183 -10.34 20.01 18.63
C GLU A 183 -9.21 21.03 18.39
N SER A 184 -8.30 21.19 19.36
CA SER A 184 -7.13 22.06 19.23
C SER A 184 -6.19 21.70 18.07
N GLU A 185 -6.18 20.45 17.61
CA GLU A 185 -5.40 20.03 16.42
C GLU A 185 -6.12 20.32 15.10
N LEU A 186 -7.39 20.77 15.15
CA LEU A 186 -8.19 21.15 14.01
C LEU A 186 -8.15 22.65 13.71
N GLU A 187 -7.67 23.45 14.65
CA GLU A 187 -7.61 24.92 14.52
C GLU A 187 -6.76 25.33 13.30
N GLY A 188 -7.30 26.22 12.48
CA GLY A 188 -6.62 26.77 11.30
C GLY A 188 -6.50 25.82 10.11
N LEU A 189 -7.10 24.64 10.14
CA LEU A 189 -7.12 23.74 8.97
C LEU A 189 -8.08 24.25 7.90
N ASP A 190 -7.61 24.25 6.66
CA ASP A 190 -8.41 24.55 5.47
C ASP A 190 -8.51 23.32 4.58
N LEU A 191 -9.67 22.66 4.60
CA LEU A 191 -9.97 21.48 3.77
C LEU A 191 -10.78 21.83 2.52
N SER A 192 -10.99 23.11 2.22
CA SER A 192 -11.83 23.58 1.11
C SER A 192 -11.32 23.17 -0.28
N SER A 193 -10.06 22.75 -0.38
CA SER A 193 -9.48 22.23 -1.63
C SER A 193 -9.98 20.83 -1.99
N LEU A 194 -10.52 20.06 -1.03
CA LEU A 194 -11.03 18.72 -1.29
C LEU A 194 -12.23 18.75 -2.23
N GLN A 195 -12.09 18.05 -3.34
CA GLN A 195 -13.16 17.82 -4.33
C GLN A 195 -13.80 16.45 -4.14
N PHE A 196 -13.03 15.50 -3.62
CA PHE A 196 -13.46 14.12 -3.47
C PHE A 196 -12.88 13.49 -2.19
N MET A 197 -13.78 12.98 -1.35
CA MET A 197 -13.45 12.20 -0.16
C MET A 197 -14.24 10.90 -0.19
N MET A 198 -13.56 9.77 -0.32
CA MET A 198 -14.20 8.47 -0.47
C MET A 198 -14.11 7.66 0.82
N ASN A 199 -15.26 7.15 1.27
CA ASN A 199 -15.36 6.12 2.29
C ASN A 199 -15.60 4.77 1.60
N ALA A 200 -14.63 3.83 1.68
CA ALA A 200 -14.66 2.58 0.95
C ALA A 200 -13.83 1.47 1.63
N ALA A 201 -13.75 0.31 0.99
CA ALA A 201 -13.01 -0.89 1.39
C ALA A 201 -13.63 -1.70 2.54
N GLU A 202 -14.61 -1.16 3.24
CA GLU A 202 -15.43 -1.86 4.22
C GLU A 202 -16.85 -1.30 4.22
N PRO A 203 -17.82 -1.95 4.88
CA PRO A 203 -19.17 -1.43 4.98
C PRO A 203 -19.19 -0.03 5.61
N VAL A 204 -19.81 0.91 4.91
CA VAL A 204 -20.01 2.28 5.40
C VAL A 204 -21.15 2.27 6.42
N ARG A 205 -20.91 2.85 7.59
CA ARG A 205 -21.91 2.97 8.65
C ARG A 205 -22.62 4.31 8.53
N ALA A 206 -23.92 4.31 8.73
CA ALA A 206 -24.73 5.50 8.63
C ALA A 206 -24.43 6.53 9.73
N GLU A 207 -23.87 6.06 10.86
CA GLU A 207 -23.53 6.88 12.01
C GLU A 207 -22.18 7.62 11.84
N THR A 208 -21.35 7.20 10.88
CA THR A 208 -20.07 7.84 10.57
C THR A 208 -20.24 8.95 9.57
#